data_66a5fd7bec6ae8d23f209f20d1ac9b71
#
_entry.id   66a5fd7bec6ae8d23f209f20d1ac9b71
#
_cell.length_a   1.000
_cell.length_b   1.000
_cell.length_c   1.000
_cell.angle_alpha   90.00
_cell.angle_beta   90.00
_cell.angle_gamma   90.00
#
_symmetry.space_group_name_H-M   'P 1'
#
loop_
_entity.id
_entity.type
_entity.pdbx_description
1 polymer ?
#
loop_
_entity_poly.entity_id
_entity_poly.type
_entity_poly.pdbx_seq_one_letter_code
_entity_poly.pdbx_strand_id
1 'polypeptide(L)'
;IDNAKFPWIILIPKRKNITDISELNSKDQMLLMKEIVHCSKLMKKIFKTKKLNVEKIGNIVPQLHIHIIARSTKDSTWPLSVWVVKGKPYSKALLAKTISKIKKVF
;
A
#
# COMPACT_ATOMS: atom_id res chain seq x y z
N ILE A 1 5.45 -2.06 -3.97
CA ILE A 1 6.10 -1.04 -4.79
C ILE A 1 7.60 -1.04 -4.54
N ASP A 2 8.37 -0.75 -5.57
CA ASP A 2 9.83 -0.77 -5.47
C ASP A 2 10.39 0.53 -4.90
N ASN A 3 10.13 0.75 -3.61
CA ASN A 3 10.67 1.89 -2.87
C ASN A 3 11.03 1.46 -1.45
N ALA A 4 12.31 1.33 -1.17
CA ALA A 4 12.81 0.86 0.12
C ALA A 4 12.73 1.91 1.25
N LYS A 5 12.38 3.16 0.94
CA LYS A 5 12.27 4.22 1.96
C LYS A 5 11.04 4.06 2.84
N PHE A 6 10.01 3.35 2.36
CA PHE A 6 8.75 3.17 3.09
C PHE A 6 8.24 1.74 2.92
N PRO A 7 7.74 1.11 4.00
CA PRO A 7 6.96 -0.12 3.85
C PRO A 7 5.67 0.17 3.10
N TRP A 8 5.44 -0.52 1.99
CA TRP A 8 4.42 -0.11 1.03
C TRP A 8 3.87 -1.32 0.27
N ILE A 9 2.58 -1.55 0.37
CA ILE A 9 1.88 -2.57 -0.42
C ILE A 9 0.82 -1.93 -1.31
N ILE A 10 0.44 -2.64 -2.35
CA ILE A 10 -0.63 -2.22 -3.25
C ILE A 10 -1.67 -3.33 -3.32
N LEU A 11 -2.94 -2.98 -3.15
CA LEU A 11 -4.08 -3.86 -3.38
C LEU A 11 -4.64 -3.59 -4.76
N ILE A 12 -4.81 -4.62 -5.55
CA ILE A 12 -5.36 -4.51 -6.90
C ILE A 12 -6.60 -5.40 -7.00
N PRO A 13 -7.82 -4.82 -7.00
CA PRO A 13 -9.04 -5.59 -7.22
C PRO A 13 -9.01 -6.27 -8.59
N LYS A 14 -9.33 -7.57 -8.66
CA LYS A 14 -9.39 -8.33 -9.91
C LYS A 14 -10.69 -8.03 -10.65
N ARG A 15 -10.84 -6.81 -11.14
CA ARG A 15 -11.98 -6.36 -11.94
C ARG A 15 -11.44 -5.61 -13.16
N LYS A 16 -11.83 -6.08 -14.35
CA LYS A 16 -11.36 -5.47 -15.61
C LYS A 16 -11.98 -4.10 -15.81
N ASN A 17 -11.21 -3.19 -16.39
CA ASN A 17 -11.67 -1.86 -16.82
C ASN A 17 -12.26 -1.01 -15.71
N ILE A 18 -11.81 -1.21 -14.48
CA ILE A 18 -12.18 -0.38 -13.34
C ILE A 18 -11.02 0.55 -13.00
N THR A 19 -11.29 1.85 -12.99
CA THR A 19 -10.29 2.88 -12.68
C THR A 19 -10.56 3.57 -11.35
N ASP A 20 -11.83 3.71 -10.96
CA ASP A 20 -12.23 4.37 -9.73
C ASP A 20 -13.09 3.48 -8.85
N ILE A 21 -13.04 3.73 -7.55
CA ILE A 21 -13.84 2.99 -6.56
C ILE A 21 -15.34 3.09 -6.87
N SER A 22 -15.77 4.24 -7.36
CA SER A 22 -17.17 4.50 -7.71
C SER A 22 -17.71 3.58 -8.82
N GLU A 23 -16.84 2.99 -9.62
CA GLU A 23 -17.22 2.08 -10.71
C GLU A 23 -17.46 0.63 -10.23
N LEU A 24 -17.04 0.31 -9.00
CA LEU A 24 -17.32 -1.00 -8.41
C LEU A 24 -18.80 -1.09 -8.00
N ASN A 25 -19.37 -2.31 -8.11
CA ASN A 25 -20.70 -2.53 -7.53
C ASN A 25 -20.61 -2.51 -5.98
N SER A 26 -21.77 -2.40 -5.33
CA SER A 26 -21.82 -2.25 -3.86
C SER A 26 -21.15 -3.39 -3.11
N LYS A 27 -21.31 -4.63 -3.59
CA LYS A 27 -20.68 -5.80 -2.99
C LYS A 27 -19.16 -5.70 -3.05
N ASP A 28 -18.62 -5.33 -4.20
CA ASP A 28 -17.17 -5.21 -4.40
C ASP A 28 -16.59 -4.01 -3.63
N GLN A 29 -17.33 -2.92 -3.50
CA GLN A 29 -16.95 -1.80 -2.64
C GLN A 29 -16.77 -2.25 -1.19
N MET A 30 -17.71 -3.03 -0.68
CA MET A 30 -17.64 -3.57 0.70
C MET A 30 -16.47 -4.53 0.87
N LEU A 31 -16.25 -5.42 -0.10
CA LEU A 31 -15.13 -6.35 -0.07
C LEU A 31 -13.79 -5.61 -0.09
N LEU A 32 -13.65 -4.60 -0.92
CA LEU A 32 -12.45 -3.78 -0.99
C LEU A 32 -12.17 -3.09 0.35
N MET A 33 -13.19 -2.52 0.97
CA MET A 33 -13.03 -1.89 2.29
C MET A 33 -12.57 -2.89 3.35
N LYS A 34 -13.14 -4.10 3.36
CA LYS A 34 -12.71 -5.16 4.28
C LYS A 34 -11.26 -5.54 4.06
N GLU A 35 -10.83 -5.65 2.81
CA GLU A 35 -9.43 -5.95 2.46
C GLU A 35 -8.48 -4.84 2.89
N ILE A 36 -8.87 -3.58 2.66
CA ILE A 36 -8.09 -2.41 3.11
C ILE A 36 -7.92 -2.45 4.63
N VAL A 37 -8.99 -2.67 5.38
CA VAL A 37 -8.94 -2.73 6.84
C VAL A 37 -8.08 -3.89 7.32
N HIS A 38 -8.25 -5.07 6.73
CA HIS A 38 -7.46 -6.25 7.08
C HIS A 38 -5.95 -6.01 6.83
N CYS A 39 -5.60 -5.55 5.63
CA CYS A 39 -4.21 -5.26 5.28
C CYS A 39 -3.62 -4.13 6.13
N SER A 40 -4.43 -3.13 6.46
CA SER A 40 -4.00 -2.02 7.33
C SER A 40 -3.61 -2.51 8.72
N LYS A 41 -4.41 -3.38 9.31
CA LYS A 41 -4.09 -3.98 10.61
C LYS A 41 -2.80 -4.79 10.57
N LEU A 42 -2.61 -5.57 9.51
CA LEU A 42 -1.40 -6.37 9.33
C LEU A 42 -0.16 -5.50 9.12
N MET A 43 -0.27 -4.46 8.31
CA MET A 43 0.84 -3.53 8.07
C MET A 43 1.28 -2.82 9.35
N LYS A 44 0.33 -2.39 10.17
CA LYS A 44 0.65 -1.80 11.48
C LYS A 44 1.40 -2.76 12.39
N LYS A 45 0.99 -4.02 12.39
CA LYS A 45 1.61 -5.08 13.21
C LYS A 45 3.01 -5.42 12.72
N ILE A 46 3.16 -5.65 11.40
CA ILE A 46 4.43 -6.07 10.79
C ILE A 46 5.50 -4.99 10.95
N PHE A 47 5.15 -3.74 10.67
CA PHE A 47 6.09 -2.63 10.65
C PHE A 47 6.05 -1.79 11.92
N LYS A 48 5.31 -2.22 12.94
CA LYS A 48 5.24 -1.59 14.26
C LYS A 48 4.96 -0.09 14.17
N THR A 49 3.98 0.28 13.36
CA THR A 49 3.59 1.67 13.16
C THR A 49 2.14 1.91 13.60
N LYS A 50 1.84 3.13 14.01
CA LYS A 50 0.48 3.57 14.36
C LYS A 50 -0.18 4.33 13.23
N LYS A 51 0.59 4.76 12.21
CA LYS A 51 0.08 5.61 11.13
C LYS A 51 0.26 4.94 9.78
N LEU A 52 -0.81 4.94 8.99
CA LEU A 52 -0.79 4.51 7.60
C LEU A 52 -1.29 5.65 6.72
N ASN A 53 -0.79 5.71 5.49
CA ASN A 53 -1.46 6.44 4.42
C ASN A 53 -2.13 5.42 3.49
N VAL A 54 -3.41 5.57 3.29
CA VAL A 54 -4.20 4.76 2.36
C VAL A 54 -4.60 5.67 1.21
N GLU A 55 -4.10 5.40 0.01
CA GLU A 55 -4.21 6.32 -1.11
C GLU A 55 -4.70 5.61 -2.37
N LYS A 56 -5.67 6.22 -3.05
CA LYS A 56 -6.08 5.87 -4.41
C LYS A 56 -5.70 7.04 -5.30
N ILE A 57 -4.80 6.84 -6.25
CA ILE A 57 -4.33 7.89 -7.16
C ILE A 57 -4.64 7.53 -8.61
N GLY A 58 -3.85 6.66 -9.24
CA GLY A 58 -4.13 6.15 -10.58
C GLY A 58 -3.92 7.15 -11.72
N ASN A 59 -3.11 8.18 -11.53
CA ASN A 59 -2.88 9.20 -12.57
C ASN A 59 -2.03 8.71 -13.75
N ILE A 60 -1.20 7.70 -13.52
CA ILE A 60 -0.33 7.11 -14.54
C ILE A 60 -0.84 5.74 -14.95
N VAL A 61 -1.05 4.85 -13.99
CA VAL A 61 -1.61 3.51 -14.21
C VAL A 61 -3.10 3.54 -13.91
N PRO A 62 -3.98 3.38 -14.92
CA PRO A 62 -5.42 3.58 -14.72
C PRO A 62 -6.11 2.47 -13.91
N GLN A 63 -5.65 1.22 -13.99
CA GLN A 63 -6.27 0.12 -13.25
C GLN A 63 -6.38 0.48 -11.77
N LEU A 64 -7.59 0.33 -11.20
CA LEU A 64 -7.84 0.62 -9.78
C LEU A 64 -6.84 -0.12 -8.89
N HIS A 65 -6.14 0.63 -8.07
CA HIS A 65 -5.23 0.10 -7.07
C HIS A 65 -5.17 1.02 -5.86
N ILE A 66 -4.98 0.43 -4.70
CA ILE A 66 -4.93 1.14 -3.42
C ILE A 66 -3.56 0.97 -2.80
N HIS A 67 -2.93 2.08 -2.48
CA HIS A 67 -1.65 2.11 -1.78
C HIS A 67 -1.88 2.07 -0.28
N ILE A 68 -1.18 1.19 0.43
CA ILE A 68 -1.16 1.17 1.90
C ILE A 68 0.29 1.31 2.32
N ILE A 69 0.59 2.43 2.96
CA ILE A 69 1.97 2.86 3.27
C ILE A 69 2.11 3.01 4.78
N ALA A 70 3.04 2.28 5.37
CA ALA A 70 3.36 2.44 6.79
C ALA A 70 4.23 3.69 6.97
N ARG A 71 3.76 4.62 7.81
CA ARG A 71 4.44 5.88 8.05
C ARG A 71 5.02 5.94 9.46
N SER A 72 6.02 6.78 9.61
CA SER A 72 6.66 7.05 10.89
C SER A 72 7.00 8.53 10.99
N THR A 73 6.91 9.09 12.18
CA THR A 73 7.34 10.48 12.43
C THR A 73 8.82 10.70 12.13
N LYS A 74 9.58 9.60 11.99
CA LYS A 74 11.02 9.61 11.68
C LYS A 74 11.32 9.27 10.23
N ASP A 75 10.30 9.03 9.39
CA ASP A 75 10.54 8.73 7.98
C ASP A 75 10.99 9.97 7.21
N SER A 76 11.53 9.76 6.00
CA SER A 76 12.25 10.81 5.26
C SER A 76 11.39 11.98 4.80
N THR A 77 10.07 11.87 4.80
CA THR A 77 9.17 12.94 4.33
C THR A 77 8.17 13.40 5.36
N TRP A 78 8.07 12.73 6.50
CA TRP A 78 7.07 13.06 7.51
C TRP A 78 7.05 14.57 7.83
N PRO A 79 5.90 15.26 7.92
CA PRO A 79 4.52 14.73 7.76
C PRO A 79 3.97 14.76 6.32
N LEU A 80 4.82 15.01 5.36
CA LEU A 80 4.44 15.13 3.95
C LEU A 80 4.22 13.75 3.31
N SER A 81 3.57 13.74 2.13
CA SER A 81 3.35 12.54 1.36
C SER A 81 4.66 11.87 0.93
N VAL A 82 4.63 10.54 0.73
CA VAL A 82 5.78 9.79 0.20
C VAL A 82 6.16 10.21 -1.21
N TRP A 83 5.25 10.86 -1.95
CA TRP A 83 5.47 11.25 -3.34
C TRP A 83 6.36 12.47 -3.52
N VAL A 84 6.66 13.20 -2.45
CA VAL A 84 7.47 14.44 -2.53
C VAL A 84 8.97 14.19 -2.65
N VAL A 85 9.42 12.94 -2.52
CA VAL A 85 10.83 12.57 -2.69
C VAL A 85 10.97 11.43 -3.67
N LYS A 86 12.16 11.34 -4.29
CA LYS A 86 12.52 10.22 -5.15
C LYS A 86 12.64 8.93 -4.32
N GLY A 87 12.05 7.85 -4.81
CA GLY A 87 12.15 6.54 -4.20
C GLY A 87 13.56 5.95 -4.31
N LYS A 88 13.80 4.90 -3.52
CA LYS A 88 15.04 4.11 -3.55
C LYS A 88 14.66 2.66 -3.82
N PRO A 89 15.15 2.03 -4.92
CA PRO A 89 14.86 0.63 -5.21
C PRO A 89 15.33 -0.29 -4.08
N TYR A 90 14.62 -1.39 -3.89
CA TYR A 90 15.06 -2.45 -2.97
C TYR A 90 16.30 -3.15 -3.51
N SER A 91 17.24 -3.45 -2.63
CA SER A 91 18.24 -4.48 -2.94
C SER A 91 17.58 -5.85 -2.98
N LYS A 92 18.16 -6.82 -3.68
CA LYS A 92 17.62 -8.19 -3.76
C LYS A 92 17.43 -8.81 -2.37
N ALA A 93 18.42 -8.63 -1.48
CA ALA A 93 18.38 -9.18 -0.12
C ALA A 93 17.27 -8.54 0.71
N LEU A 94 17.13 -7.21 0.69
CA LEU A 94 16.10 -6.51 1.44
C LEU A 94 14.72 -6.82 0.91
N LEU A 95 14.54 -6.91 -0.41
CA LEU A 95 13.27 -7.27 -1.03
C LEU A 95 12.82 -8.66 -0.59
N ALA A 96 13.69 -9.65 -0.67
CA ALA A 96 13.40 -11.02 -0.25
C ALA A 96 13.00 -11.09 1.23
N LYS A 97 13.73 -10.39 2.09
CA LYS A 97 13.43 -10.29 3.52
C LYS A 97 12.07 -9.66 3.78
N THR A 98 11.76 -8.58 3.11
CA THR A 98 10.48 -7.86 3.26
C THR A 98 9.31 -8.72 2.80
N ILE A 99 9.41 -9.36 1.63
CA ILE A 99 8.39 -10.28 1.11
C ILE A 99 8.16 -11.42 2.07
N SER A 100 9.22 -12.05 2.57
CA SER A 100 9.12 -13.15 3.54
C SER A 100 8.38 -12.71 4.81
N LYS A 101 8.71 -11.54 5.33
CA LYS A 101 8.08 -10.96 6.52
C LYS A 101 6.58 -10.73 6.32
N ILE A 102 6.18 -10.26 5.15
CA ILE A 102 4.78 -10.05 4.81
C ILE A 102 4.06 -11.39 4.63
N LYS A 103 4.64 -12.33 3.90
CA LYS A 103 4.04 -13.65 3.63
C LYS A 103 3.74 -14.46 4.89
N LYS A 104 4.53 -14.31 5.94
CA LYS A 104 4.30 -15.01 7.22
C LYS A 104 2.99 -14.60 7.90
N VAL A 105 2.45 -13.43 7.59
CA VAL A 105 1.29 -12.85 8.26
C VAL A 105 0.07 -12.81 7.33
N PHE A 106 0.30 -12.68 6.04
CA PHE A 106 -0.75 -12.74 5.02
C PHE A 106 -0.98 -14.17 4.57
#